data_dd93593c9a0d28e50f4c625fc283c45e
#
_entry.id   dd93593c9a0d28e50f4c625fc283c45e
#
_cell.length_a   1.000
_cell.length_b   1.000
_cell.length_c   1.000
_cell.angle_alpha   90.00
_cell.angle_beta   90.00
_cell.angle_gamma   90.00
#
_symmetry.space_group_name_H-M   'P 1'
#
loop_
_entity.id
_entity.type
_entity.pdbx_description
1 polymer ?
#
loop_
_entity_poly.entity_id
_entity_poly.type
_entity_poly.pdbx_seq_one_letter_code
_entity_poly.pdbx_strand_id
1 'polypeptide(L)'
;MRVGMGYDVHRLVEDRDLIIGGVKIPYEKGLLGHSDADVLLHAIMDALLGAAALGDIGKHFPDTDPKYKGISSIELLKHVGNLLDENGFVVENIDATIIAQKPKMRPHIEQMEANIAAALCIEQDRINVKATTEEGLGFTGSGEGISSQAICMLQKLTNMESTSVMPPCGGSGCAGCGGCQKR
;
A
#
# COMPACT_ATOMS: atom_id res chain seq x y z
N MET A 1 -7.85 11.14 7.82
CA MET A 1 -7.79 9.95 6.94
C MET A 1 -7.63 10.38 5.49
N ARG A 2 -6.87 9.63 4.70
CA ARG A 2 -6.68 9.84 3.25
C ARG A 2 -6.80 8.50 2.54
N VAL A 3 -7.33 8.51 1.32
CA VAL A 3 -7.47 7.33 0.47
C VAL A 3 -6.63 7.55 -0.79
N GLY A 4 -5.96 6.52 -1.24
CA GLY A 4 -5.24 6.49 -2.51
C GLY A 4 -5.61 5.24 -3.30
N MET A 5 -5.52 5.34 -4.61
CA MET A 5 -5.69 4.25 -5.56
C MET A 5 -4.44 4.15 -6.42
N GLY A 6 -3.98 2.94 -6.66
CA GLY A 6 -2.91 2.63 -7.59
C GLY A 6 -3.35 1.57 -8.59
N TYR A 7 -2.76 1.65 -9.76
CA TYR A 7 -2.94 0.68 -10.84
C TYR A 7 -1.61 0.48 -11.55
N ASP A 8 -1.26 -0.77 -11.82
CA ASP A 8 -0.08 -1.10 -12.61
C ASP A 8 -0.37 -2.28 -13.54
N VAL A 9 0.41 -2.39 -14.61
CA VAL A 9 0.30 -3.44 -15.61
C VAL A 9 1.66 -3.75 -16.21
N HIS A 10 1.96 -5.05 -16.31
CA HIS A 10 3.16 -5.53 -16.96
C HIS A 10 2.86 -6.64 -17.98
N ARG A 11 3.62 -6.65 -19.07
CA ARG A 11 3.54 -7.70 -20.10
C ARG A 11 4.20 -8.98 -19.60
N LEU A 12 3.59 -10.12 -19.89
CA LEU A 12 4.18 -11.44 -19.71
C LEU A 12 5.14 -11.77 -20.85
N VAL A 13 6.38 -12.15 -20.52
CA VAL A 13 7.42 -12.53 -21.45
C VAL A 13 8.11 -13.81 -20.99
N GLU A 14 8.73 -14.53 -21.93
CA GLU A 14 9.56 -15.71 -21.62
C GLU A 14 10.89 -15.29 -20.95
N ASP A 15 11.60 -16.25 -20.39
CA ASP A 15 12.93 -16.10 -19.79
C ASP A 15 13.01 -15.07 -18.64
N ARG A 16 11.91 -14.88 -17.93
CA ARG A 16 11.86 -14.08 -16.68
C ARG A 16 11.13 -14.82 -15.58
N ASP A 17 11.56 -14.61 -14.35
CA ASP A 17 10.84 -15.07 -13.17
C ASP A 17 9.54 -14.27 -13.00
N LEU A 18 8.45 -14.94 -12.61
CA LEU A 18 7.22 -14.29 -12.19
C LEU A 18 7.31 -13.99 -10.70
N ILE A 19 7.42 -12.70 -10.36
CA ILE A 19 7.46 -12.24 -8.98
C ILE A 19 6.24 -11.35 -8.74
N ILE A 20 5.40 -11.69 -7.74
CA ILE A 20 4.22 -10.92 -7.36
C ILE A 20 4.11 -10.93 -5.82
N GLY A 21 3.99 -9.76 -5.21
CA GLY A 21 3.98 -9.59 -3.74
C GLY A 21 5.28 -10.08 -3.09
N GLY A 22 6.41 -9.97 -3.80
CA GLY A 22 7.71 -10.49 -3.36
C GLY A 22 7.81 -12.02 -3.36
N VAL A 23 6.84 -12.72 -3.96
CA VAL A 23 6.81 -14.19 -4.06
C VAL A 23 7.18 -14.62 -5.47
N LYS A 24 8.18 -15.47 -5.60
CA LYS A 24 8.49 -16.14 -6.88
C LYS A 24 7.48 -17.25 -7.15
N ILE A 25 6.66 -17.07 -8.16
CA ILE A 25 5.59 -17.99 -8.55
C ILE A 25 6.09 -18.88 -9.68
N PRO A 26 6.00 -20.23 -9.55
CA PRO A 26 6.35 -21.14 -10.64
C PRO A 26 5.43 -20.93 -11.85
N TYR A 27 5.99 -20.37 -12.92
CA TYR A 27 5.30 -20.15 -14.18
C TYR A 27 6.30 -20.04 -15.32
N GLU A 28 5.88 -20.35 -16.55
CA GLU A 28 6.74 -20.35 -17.75
C GLU A 28 7.14 -18.94 -18.23
N LYS A 29 6.41 -17.91 -17.79
CA LYS A 29 6.63 -16.51 -18.14
C LYS A 29 6.75 -15.66 -16.89
N GLY A 30 7.45 -14.54 -17.00
CA GLY A 30 7.50 -13.52 -15.97
C GLY A 30 7.15 -12.15 -16.51
N LEU A 31 7.08 -11.16 -15.62
CA LEU A 31 6.69 -9.80 -15.99
C LEU A 31 7.88 -9.00 -16.51
N LEU A 32 7.67 -8.22 -17.56
CA LEU A 32 8.66 -7.32 -18.15
C LEU A 32 8.64 -5.97 -17.46
N GLY A 33 9.77 -5.56 -16.91
CA GLY A 33 9.95 -4.23 -16.30
C GLY A 33 11.41 -3.94 -15.99
N HIS A 34 11.67 -2.73 -15.48
CA HIS A 34 13.02 -2.27 -15.13
C HIS A 34 13.53 -2.90 -13.82
N SER A 35 12.66 -3.02 -12.81
CA SER A 35 12.86 -3.74 -11.54
C SER A 35 12.59 -5.24 -11.72
N ASP A 36 12.17 -5.92 -10.66
CA ASP A 36 11.61 -7.27 -10.72
C ASP A 36 10.19 -7.32 -11.32
N ALA A 37 9.62 -6.14 -11.67
CA ALA A 37 8.30 -5.97 -12.30
C ALA A 37 7.13 -6.52 -11.46
N ASP A 38 7.22 -6.41 -10.14
CA ASP A 38 6.15 -6.83 -9.23
C ASP A 38 4.95 -5.88 -9.32
N VAL A 39 4.03 -6.24 -10.19
CA VAL A 39 2.83 -5.44 -10.52
C VAL A 39 1.93 -5.17 -9.30
N LEU A 40 1.90 -6.08 -8.31
CA LEU A 40 1.13 -5.89 -7.09
C LEU A 40 1.75 -4.83 -6.19
N LEU A 41 3.06 -4.91 -5.97
CA LEU A 41 3.77 -3.95 -5.12
C LEU A 41 3.82 -2.56 -5.76
N HIS A 42 3.92 -2.46 -7.10
CA HIS A 42 3.87 -1.18 -7.80
C HIS A 42 2.51 -0.50 -7.61
N ALA A 43 1.40 -1.23 -7.78
CA ALA A 43 0.06 -0.68 -7.54
C ALA A 43 -0.14 -0.24 -6.08
N ILE A 44 0.38 -1.01 -5.12
CA ILE A 44 0.32 -0.67 -3.69
C ILE A 44 1.14 0.60 -3.41
N MET A 45 2.36 0.71 -3.93
CA MET A 45 3.21 1.89 -3.74
C MET A 45 2.57 3.15 -4.32
N ASP A 46 1.97 3.06 -5.50
CA ASP A 46 1.24 4.19 -6.11
C ASP A 46 0.01 4.60 -5.29
N ALA A 47 -0.73 3.64 -4.75
CA ALA A 47 -1.83 3.94 -3.85
C ALA A 47 -1.36 4.69 -2.59
N LEU A 48 -0.28 4.24 -1.96
CA LEU A 48 0.30 4.82 -0.76
C LEU A 48 0.84 6.23 -1.01
N LEU A 49 1.66 6.41 -2.05
CA LEU A 49 2.22 7.71 -2.44
C LEU A 49 1.11 8.70 -2.84
N GLY A 50 0.12 8.25 -3.60
CA GLY A 50 -1.04 9.06 -3.99
C GLY A 50 -1.86 9.52 -2.78
N ALA A 51 -2.15 8.63 -1.82
CA ALA A 51 -2.85 8.99 -0.58
C ALA A 51 -2.10 10.05 0.24
N ALA A 52 -0.76 9.95 0.28
CA ALA A 52 0.10 10.90 0.96
C ALA A 52 0.30 12.22 0.19
N ALA A 53 -0.15 12.30 -1.07
CA ALA A 53 0.12 13.41 -2.01
C ALA A 53 1.61 13.60 -2.30
N LEU A 54 2.35 12.49 -2.39
CA LEU A 54 3.80 12.48 -2.68
C LEU A 54 4.13 12.21 -4.16
N GLY A 55 3.13 11.98 -5.00
CA GLY A 55 3.28 11.64 -6.42
C GLY A 55 3.10 10.14 -6.67
N ASP A 56 3.95 9.57 -7.48
CA ASP A 56 3.93 8.18 -7.94
C ASP A 56 5.32 7.52 -7.84
N ILE A 57 5.39 6.21 -8.13
CA ILE A 57 6.66 5.46 -8.10
C ILE A 57 7.67 5.98 -9.12
N GLY A 58 7.24 6.47 -10.28
CA GLY A 58 8.14 7.01 -11.32
C GLY A 58 8.90 8.26 -10.86
N LYS A 59 8.29 9.07 -10.00
CA LYS A 59 8.93 10.23 -9.39
C LYS A 59 10.04 9.85 -8.40
N HIS A 60 9.85 8.78 -7.63
CA HIS A 60 10.77 8.35 -6.57
C HIS A 60 11.82 7.36 -7.08
N PHE A 61 11.45 6.53 -8.06
CA PHE A 61 12.29 5.45 -8.60
C PHE A 61 12.31 5.48 -10.13
N PRO A 62 12.91 6.52 -10.74
CA PRO A 62 12.91 6.65 -12.20
C PRO A 62 13.60 5.46 -12.86
N ASP A 63 13.00 4.94 -13.91
CA ASP A 63 13.50 3.81 -14.70
C ASP A 63 14.79 4.15 -15.47
N THR A 64 15.13 5.44 -15.56
CA THR A 64 16.39 5.93 -16.11
C THR A 64 17.58 5.81 -15.16
N ASP A 65 17.35 5.60 -13.86
CA ASP A 65 18.41 5.46 -12.86
C ASP A 65 18.91 4.00 -12.78
N PRO A 66 20.17 3.71 -13.15
CA PRO A 66 20.71 2.35 -13.16
C PRO A 66 20.66 1.63 -11.81
N LYS A 67 20.61 2.38 -10.69
CA LYS A 67 20.56 1.80 -9.33
C LYS A 67 19.30 0.97 -9.10
N TYR A 68 18.21 1.22 -9.83
CA TYR A 68 16.95 0.51 -9.69
C TYR A 68 16.81 -0.67 -10.66
N LYS A 69 17.79 -0.90 -11.53
CA LYS A 69 17.75 -2.00 -12.48
C LYS A 69 17.81 -3.36 -11.77
N GLY A 70 16.74 -4.15 -11.92
CA GLY A 70 16.62 -5.47 -11.30
C GLY A 70 16.44 -5.45 -9.78
N ILE A 71 16.17 -4.29 -9.18
CA ILE A 71 15.92 -4.18 -7.73
C ILE A 71 14.63 -4.91 -7.37
N SER A 72 14.61 -5.49 -6.17
CA SER A 72 13.38 -6.05 -5.60
C SER A 72 12.40 -4.94 -5.24
N SER A 73 11.14 -5.06 -5.68
CA SER A 73 10.07 -4.12 -5.33
C SER A 73 9.72 -4.13 -3.84
N ILE A 74 10.10 -5.18 -3.09
CA ILE A 74 10.03 -5.18 -1.62
C ILE A 74 10.93 -4.08 -1.03
N GLU A 75 12.14 -3.89 -1.57
CA GLU A 75 13.03 -2.82 -1.09
C GLU A 75 12.49 -1.43 -1.45
N LEU A 76 11.84 -1.29 -2.60
CA LEU A 76 11.15 -0.06 -2.97
C LEU A 76 9.97 0.23 -2.04
N LEU A 77 9.19 -0.81 -1.68
CA LEU A 77 8.06 -0.69 -0.76
C LEU A 77 8.52 -0.27 0.65
N LYS A 78 9.63 -0.81 1.16
CA LYS A 78 10.24 -0.37 2.42
C LYS A 78 10.60 1.11 2.37
N HIS A 79 11.17 1.58 1.24
CA HIS A 79 11.48 2.99 1.08
C HIS A 79 10.22 3.86 1.08
N VAL A 80 9.13 3.41 0.45
CA VAL A 80 7.83 4.11 0.51
C VAL A 80 7.30 4.15 1.94
N GLY A 81 7.39 3.04 2.70
CA GLY A 81 7.04 3.01 4.11
C GLY A 81 7.79 4.09 4.92
N ASN A 82 9.10 4.19 4.75
CA ASN A 82 9.90 5.23 5.41
C ASN A 82 9.47 6.65 5.01
N LEU A 83 9.15 6.87 3.72
CA LEU A 83 8.63 8.17 3.27
C LEU A 83 7.30 8.54 3.92
N LEU A 84 6.42 7.55 4.13
CA LEU A 84 5.15 7.78 4.84
C LEU A 84 5.41 8.17 6.29
N ASP A 85 6.28 7.47 7.00
CA ASP A 85 6.64 7.75 8.39
C ASP A 85 7.25 9.14 8.55
N GLU A 86 8.21 9.52 7.68
CA GLU A 86 8.83 10.84 7.63
C GLU A 86 7.82 11.98 7.43
N ASN A 87 6.73 11.70 6.70
CA ASN A 87 5.63 12.65 6.47
C ASN A 87 4.49 12.53 7.49
N GLY A 88 4.65 11.70 8.53
CA GLY A 88 3.71 11.54 9.62
C GLY A 88 2.42 10.80 9.21
N PHE A 89 2.51 9.83 8.32
CA PHE A 89 1.40 8.98 7.92
C PHE A 89 1.56 7.57 8.46
N VAL A 90 0.43 6.96 8.82
CA VAL A 90 0.32 5.55 9.20
C VAL A 90 -0.63 4.86 8.23
N VAL A 91 -0.28 3.65 7.81
CA VAL A 91 -1.15 2.82 6.98
C VAL A 91 -2.23 2.19 7.84
N GLU A 92 -3.50 2.50 7.54
CA GLU A 92 -4.65 1.89 8.22
C GLU A 92 -5.00 0.54 7.62
N ASN A 93 -5.13 0.50 6.28
CA ASN A 93 -5.34 -0.75 5.56
C ASN A 93 -4.95 -0.62 4.09
N ILE A 94 -4.73 -1.78 3.47
CA ILE A 94 -4.49 -1.96 2.03
C ILE A 94 -5.43 -3.06 1.54
N ASP A 95 -6.15 -2.80 0.45
CA ASP A 95 -6.92 -3.79 -0.30
C ASP A 95 -6.45 -3.79 -1.75
N ALA A 96 -5.96 -4.93 -2.23
CA ALA A 96 -5.39 -5.07 -3.56
C ALA A 96 -5.99 -6.24 -4.32
N THR A 97 -6.10 -6.10 -5.64
CA THR A 97 -6.61 -7.12 -6.55
C THR A 97 -5.62 -7.37 -7.67
N ILE A 98 -5.22 -8.62 -7.83
CA ILE A 98 -4.42 -9.10 -8.96
C ILE A 98 -5.40 -9.58 -10.04
N ILE A 99 -5.23 -9.08 -11.26
CA ILE A 99 -6.02 -9.49 -12.42
C ILE A 99 -5.11 -10.32 -13.34
N ALA A 100 -5.32 -11.64 -13.34
CA ALA A 100 -4.48 -12.58 -14.07
C ALA A 100 -5.24 -13.83 -14.49
N GLN A 101 -5.16 -14.22 -15.75
CA GLN A 101 -5.78 -15.47 -16.22
C GLN A 101 -5.04 -16.70 -15.69
N LYS A 102 -3.72 -16.64 -15.66
CA LYS A 102 -2.80 -17.66 -15.13
C LYS A 102 -1.52 -16.99 -14.63
N PRO A 103 -0.80 -17.64 -13.67
CA PRO A 103 -1.18 -18.84 -12.90
C PRO A 103 -2.22 -18.54 -11.83
N LYS A 104 -2.66 -19.57 -11.08
CA LYS A 104 -3.54 -19.39 -9.92
C LYS A 104 -2.76 -18.71 -8.78
N MET A 105 -3.23 -17.52 -8.35
CA MET A 105 -2.58 -16.72 -7.29
C MET A 105 -2.90 -17.22 -5.88
N ARG A 106 -4.06 -17.86 -5.68
CA ARG A 106 -4.57 -18.24 -4.36
C ARG A 106 -3.55 -18.93 -3.43
N PRO A 107 -2.72 -19.88 -3.89
CA PRO A 107 -1.75 -20.56 -3.01
C PRO A 107 -0.65 -19.64 -2.48
N HIS A 108 -0.47 -18.45 -3.06
CA HIS A 108 0.64 -17.55 -2.78
C HIS A 108 0.21 -16.29 -2.02
N ILE A 109 -1.11 -16.03 -1.89
CA ILE A 109 -1.67 -14.79 -1.34
C ILE A 109 -1.21 -14.56 0.10
N GLU A 110 -1.30 -15.55 0.97
CA GLU A 110 -0.91 -15.43 2.38
C GLU A 110 0.56 -15.00 2.53
N GLN A 111 1.45 -15.53 1.68
CA GLN A 111 2.86 -15.13 1.71
C GLN A 111 3.06 -13.72 1.15
N MET A 112 2.28 -13.30 0.14
CA MET A 112 2.30 -11.93 -0.37
C MET A 112 1.90 -10.93 0.71
N GLU A 113 0.82 -11.19 1.43
CA GLU A 113 0.33 -10.36 2.55
C GLU A 113 1.39 -10.27 3.67
N ALA A 114 1.99 -11.40 4.04
CA ALA A 114 3.06 -11.43 5.03
C ALA A 114 4.29 -10.61 4.61
N ASN A 115 4.70 -10.70 3.35
CA ASN A 115 5.83 -9.93 2.81
C ASN A 115 5.56 -8.43 2.83
N ILE A 116 4.34 -8.01 2.44
CA ILE A 116 3.91 -6.61 2.43
C ILE A 116 3.86 -6.07 3.87
N ALA A 117 3.27 -6.83 4.80
CA ALA A 117 3.19 -6.48 6.21
C ALA A 117 4.58 -6.26 6.83
N ALA A 118 5.51 -7.20 6.56
CA ALA A 118 6.89 -7.09 7.02
C ALA A 118 7.62 -5.89 6.41
N ALA A 119 7.40 -5.59 5.11
CA ALA A 119 8.04 -4.46 4.44
C ALA A 119 7.57 -3.11 4.96
N LEU A 120 6.29 -3.00 5.35
CA LEU A 120 5.68 -1.78 5.87
C LEU A 120 5.67 -1.70 7.40
N CYS A 121 6.16 -2.74 8.10
CA CYS A 121 6.15 -2.84 9.57
C CYS A 121 4.73 -2.67 10.16
N ILE A 122 3.71 -3.28 9.53
CA ILE A 122 2.31 -3.26 9.99
C ILE A 122 1.78 -4.67 10.23
N GLU A 123 0.67 -4.80 10.94
CA GLU A 123 0.00 -6.08 11.17
C GLU A 123 -0.57 -6.63 9.84
N GLN A 124 -0.49 -7.96 9.66
CA GLN A 124 -0.94 -8.62 8.43
C GLN A 124 -2.45 -8.47 8.19
N ASP A 125 -3.27 -8.34 9.25
CA ASP A 125 -4.72 -8.16 9.17
C ASP A 125 -5.14 -6.82 8.55
N ARG A 126 -4.20 -5.88 8.39
CA ARG A 126 -4.41 -4.61 7.66
C ARG A 126 -4.26 -4.75 6.15
N ILE A 127 -3.87 -5.92 5.67
CA ILE A 127 -3.61 -6.18 4.25
C ILE A 127 -4.54 -7.27 3.74
N ASN A 128 -5.22 -6.98 2.65
CA ASN A 128 -6.00 -7.97 1.93
C ASN A 128 -5.56 -8.01 0.47
N VAL A 129 -5.20 -9.19 0.00
CA VAL A 129 -4.89 -9.46 -1.41
C VAL A 129 -5.89 -10.46 -1.95
N LYS A 130 -6.48 -10.14 -3.08
CA LYS A 130 -7.39 -11.03 -3.81
C LYS A 130 -6.99 -11.12 -5.28
N ALA A 131 -7.45 -12.15 -5.96
CA ALA A 131 -7.15 -12.35 -7.37
C ALA A 131 -8.42 -12.70 -8.12
N THR A 132 -8.50 -12.22 -9.37
CA THR A 132 -9.58 -12.51 -10.29
C THR A 132 -9.05 -12.77 -11.69
N THR A 133 -9.87 -13.41 -12.52
CA THR A 133 -9.66 -13.48 -13.97
C THR A 133 -10.55 -12.45 -14.67
N GLU A 134 -10.31 -12.19 -15.95
CA GLU A 134 -11.23 -11.44 -16.81
C GLU A 134 -12.00 -12.37 -17.77
N GLU A 135 -12.15 -13.64 -17.39
CA GLU A 135 -12.92 -14.64 -18.13
C GLU A 135 -12.54 -14.76 -19.62
N GLY A 136 -11.25 -14.60 -19.93
CA GLY A 136 -10.71 -14.62 -21.28
C GLY A 136 -10.80 -13.30 -22.04
N LEU A 137 -11.31 -12.23 -21.41
CA LEU A 137 -11.44 -10.91 -22.04
C LEU A 137 -10.17 -10.06 -21.84
N GLY A 138 -9.91 -9.21 -22.82
CA GLY A 138 -8.80 -8.26 -22.77
C GLY A 138 -7.42 -8.91 -22.73
N PHE A 139 -6.39 -8.10 -22.49
CA PHE A 139 -4.98 -8.53 -22.50
C PHE A 139 -4.61 -9.43 -21.30
N THR A 140 -5.29 -9.28 -20.18
CA THR A 140 -5.09 -10.16 -19.01
C THR A 140 -5.78 -11.51 -19.25
N GLY A 141 -6.98 -11.49 -19.84
CA GLY A 141 -7.71 -12.70 -20.22
C GLY A 141 -7.05 -13.51 -21.32
N SER A 142 -6.39 -12.87 -22.30
CA SER A 142 -5.57 -13.53 -23.32
C SER A 142 -4.22 -14.03 -22.81
N GLY A 143 -3.80 -13.61 -21.60
CA GLY A 143 -2.51 -13.98 -21.01
C GLY A 143 -1.32 -13.21 -21.60
N GLU A 144 -1.57 -12.00 -22.12
CA GLU A 144 -0.51 -11.11 -22.63
C GLU A 144 0.15 -10.30 -21.48
N GLY A 145 -0.53 -10.14 -20.38
CA GLY A 145 -0.04 -9.39 -19.22
C GLY A 145 -0.81 -9.71 -17.94
N ILE A 146 -0.33 -9.15 -16.86
CA ILE A 146 -1.00 -9.13 -15.55
C ILE A 146 -1.14 -7.68 -15.14
N SER A 147 -2.29 -7.31 -14.57
CA SER A 147 -2.50 -6.02 -13.96
C SER A 147 -2.85 -6.17 -12.48
N SER A 148 -2.68 -5.09 -11.73
CA SER A 148 -3.08 -5.02 -10.33
C SER A 148 -3.68 -3.66 -10.02
N GLN A 149 -4.64 -3.65 -9.09
CA GLN A 149 -5.24 -2.46 -8.52
C GLN A 149 -5.08 -2.52 -7.01
N ALA A 150 -4.81 -1.38 -6.39
CA ALA A 150 -4.76 -1.26 -4.95
C ALA A 150 -5.49 -0.02 -4.47
N ILE A 151 -6.13 -0.13 -3.33
CA ILE A 151 -6.67 0.99 -2.57
C ILE A 151 -6.05 0.94 -1.19
N CYS A 152 -5.63 2.07 -0.67
CA CYS A 152 -5.13 2.17 0.69
C CYS A 152 -5.82 3.31 1.44
N MET A 153 -5.83 3.18 2.76
CA MET A 153 -6.22 4.24 3.67
C MET A 153 -5.03 4.61 4.56
N LEU A 154 -4.73 5.90 4.62
CA LEU A 154 -3.71 6.46 5.51
C LEU A 154 -4.36 7.35 6.56
N GLN A 155 -3.80 7.30 7.77
CA GLN A 155 -4.06 8.28 8.81
C GLN A 155 -2.85 9.19 8.95
N LYS A 156 -3.08 10.51 8.98
CA LYS A 156 -2.03 11.46 9.34
C LYS A 156 -1.97 11.56 10.85
N LEU A 157 -0.78 11.34 11.42
CA LEU A 157 -0.51 11.64 12.81
C LEU A 157 -0.49 13.15 12.94
N THR A 158 -1.61 13.72 13.36
CA THR A 158 -1.58 15.08 13.92
C THR A 158 -0.84 14.97 15.24
N ASN A 159 0.20 15.79 15.45
CA ASN A 159 0.77 15.94 16.77
C ASN A 159 -0.40 16.15 17.72
N MET A 160 -0.61 15.22 18.64
CA MET A 160 -1.44 15.46 19.80
C MET A 160 -0.65 16.45 20.68
N GLU A 161 -0.55 17.70 20.21
CA GLU A 161 -0.26 18.78 21.11
C GLU A 161 -1.43 18.80 22.09
N SER A 162 -1.12 18.26 23.25
CA SER A 162 -1.79 18.55 24.52
C SER A 162 -3.25 18.98 24.36
N THR A 163 -4.19 18.04 24.40
CA THR A 163 -5.38 18.31 25.19
C THR A 163 -4.84 18.76 26.54
N SER A 164 -4.80 20.08 26.72
CA SER A 164 -4.64 20.66 28.05
C SER A 164 -5.65 19.95 28.95
N VAL A 165 -5.14 19.06 29.75
CA VAL A 165 -5.87 18.58 30.91
C VAL A 165 -6.23 19.85 31.64
N MET A 166 -7.52 20.24 31.57
CA MET A 166 -8.02 21.29 32.45
C MET A 166 -7.55 20.92 33.85
N PRO A 167 -6.85 21.81 34.57
CA PRO A 167 -6.47 21.51 35.92
C PRO A 167 -7.76 21.20 36.69
N PRO A 168 -7.76 20.22 37.56
CA PRO A 168 -8.91 19.96 38.43
C PRO A 168 -9.27 21.28 39.11
N CYS A 169 -10.54 21.69 39.03
CA CYS A 169 -11.06 22.82 39.72
C CYS A 169 -10.73 22.64 41.20
N GLY A 170 -9.61 23.19 41.63
CA GLY A 170 -9.25 23.32 43.02
C GLY A 170 -10.30 24.22 43.69
N GLY A 171 -11.05 23.64 44.61
CA GLY A 171 -12.06 24.36 45.35
C GLY A 171 -11.49 25.54 46.11
N SER A 172 -11.92 26.73 45.72
CA SER A 172 -12.04 27.88 46.60
C SER A 172 -12.99 28.87 45.92
N GLY A 173 -14.23 28.92 46.47
CA GLY A 173 -15.09 30.06 46.46
C GLY A 173 -15.62 30.57 45.11
N CYS A 174 -16.70 30.01 44.60
CA CYS A 174 -17.61 30.75 43.72
C CYS A 174 -18.42 31.77 44.54
N ALA A 175 -17.83 32.96 44.78
CA ALA A 175 -18.61 34.13 45.14
C ALA A 175 -19.04 34.82 43.84
N GLY A 176 -20.31 34.65 43.43
CA GLY A 176 -20.88 35.44 42.35
C GLY A 176 -21.67 34.73 41.25
N CYS A 177 -22.20 33.53 41.45
CA CYS A 177 -23.19 32.97 40.53
C CYS A 177 -24.61 33.12 41.09
N GLY A 178 -25.22 34.28 40.89
CA GLY A 178 -26.65 34.44 41.06
C GLY A 178 -27.38 33.80 39.88
N GLY A 179 -28.09 32.67 40.11
CA GLY A 179 -29.00 32.15 39.12
C GLY A 179 -29.03 30.65 38.90
N CYS A 180 -28.89 29.81 39.91
CA CYS A 180 -29.31 28.41 39.83
C CYS A 180 -30.59 28.21 40.62
N GLN A 181 -31.75 28.48 40.01
CA GLN A 181 -33.02 28.04 40.55
C GLN A 181 -33.27 26.59 40.16
N LYS A 182 -33.50 25.78 41.17
CA LYS A 182 -33.95 24.39 41.06
C LYS A 182 -35.29 24.29 40.34
N ARG A 183 -35.40 23.46 39.38
CA ARG A 183 -36.59 22.63 39.12
C ARG A 183 -36.16 21.21 38.76
#